data_eae9f36eb49f464019c8c200677b8597
#
_entry.id   eae9f36eb49f464019c8c200677b8597
#
_cell.length_a   1.000
_cell.length_b   1.000
_cell.length_c   1.000
_cell.angle_alpha   90.00
_cell.angle_beta   90.00
_cell.angle_gamma   90.00
#
_symmetry.space_group_name_H-M   'P 1'
#
loop_
_entity.id
_entity.type
_entity.pdbx_description
1 polymer ?
#
loop_
_entity_poly.entity_id
_entity_poly.type
_entity_poly.pdbx_seq_one_letter_code
_entity_poly.pdbx_strand_id
1 'polypeptide(L)'
;MSDFRKQPLTAETVKAKALELGADLVGIASADVLNAFPPDPKYPQTPDRISPHVKSVVVIVQHIPAAVFRCKQMVPVQYMDMVILRRMDKVATKLAMWLESNGHPGFVTAAQETDWNMKRASYGYLSTRHLGIEAGLGNFGLEVNILTPEYGPRLYLTGVLTEAELEADEPMQEQVCVGEGCSRCLHACPGDAVGHFD
;
A
#
# COMPACT_ATOMS: atom_id res chain seq x y z
N MET A 1 -36.29 -9.64 3.20
CA MET A 1 -35.06 -8.91 2.81
C MET A 1 -34.91 -7.77 3.78
N SER A 2 -33.98 -7.89 4.74
CA SER A 2 -33.73 -6.88 5.74
C SER A 2 -33.14 -5.65 5.06
N ASP A 3 -33.79 -4.52 5.24
CA ASP A 3 -33.31 -3.20 4.84
C ASP A 3 -32.04 -2.90 5.64
N PHE A 4 -30.87 -3.29 5.09
CA PHE A 4 -29.58 -2.87 5.63
C PHE A 4 -29.46 -1.39 5.34
N ARG A 5 -29.98 -0.57 6.25
CA ARG A 5 -29.72 0.87 6.22
C ARG A 5 -28.21 1.06 6.26
N LYS A 6 -27.66 1.49 5.13
CA LYS A 6 -26.25 1.87 5.02
C LYS A 6 -25.97 2.87 6.14
N GLN A 7 -25.25 2.46 7.18
CA GLN A 7 -24.68 3.45 8.08
C GLN A 7 -23.63 4.21 7.31
N PRO A 8 -23.57 5.55 7.41
CA PRO A 8 -22.52 6.30 6.76
C PRO A 8 -21.17 5.82 7.31
N LEU A 9 -20.33 5.24 6.43
CA LEU A 9 -18.97 4.91 6.76
C LEU A 9 -18.12 6.19 6.68
N THR A 10 -17.39 6.46 7.75
CA THR A 10 -16.39 7.53 7.76
C THR A 10 -15.00 6.96 7.59
N ALA A 11 -14.06 7.79 7.12
CA ALA A 11 -12.65 7.44 7.01
C ALA A 11 -12.09 6.90 8.33
N GLU A 12 -12.40 7.57 9.46
CA GLU A 12 -11.95 7.18 10.81
C GLU A 12 -12.47 5.80 11.20
N THR A 13 -13.74 5.51 10.91
CA THR A 13 -14.35 4.21 11.24
C THR A 13 -13.68 3.08 10.47
N VAL A 14 -13.38 3.29 9.20
CA VAL A 14 -12.69 2.32 8.34
C VAL A 14 -11.25 2.11 8.80
N LYS A 15 -10.52 3.19 9.11
CA LYS A 15 -9.16 3.12 9.64
C LYS A 15 -9.11 2.39 10.98
N ALA A 16 -10.00 2.76 11.90
CA ALA A 16 -10.08 2.08 13.20
C ALA A 16 -10.34 0.58 13.04
N LYS A 17 -11.22 0.21 12.12
CA LYS A 17 -11.50 -1.21 11.83
C LYS A 17 -10.30 -1.94 11.23
N ALA A 18 -9.56 -1.33 10.32
CA ALA A 18 -8.36 -1.93 9.75
C ALA A 18 -7.27 -2.16 10.82
N LEU A 19 -7.07 -1.20 11.73
CA LEU A 19 -6.16 -1.34 12.88
C LEU A 19 -6.62 -2.45 13.83
N GLU A 20 -7.93 -2.52 14.15
CA GLU A 20 -8.51 -3.61 14.95
C GLU A 20 -8.27 -4.98 14.34
N LEU A 21 -8.35 -5.07 13.01
CA LEU A 21 -8.11 -6.31 12.26
C LEU A 21 -6.62 -6.69 12.20
N GLY A 22 -5.74 -5.78 12.58
CA GLY A 22 -4.30 -6.01 12.74
C GLY A 22 -3.41 -5.34 11.71
N ALA A 23 -3.86 -4.28 11.04
CA ALA A 23 -2.98 -3.39 10.29
C ALA A 23 -2.06 -2.63 11.25
N ASP A 24 -0.83 -2.34 10.82
CA ASP A 24 0.11 -1.55 11.62
C ASP A 24 -0.02 -0.05 11.32
N LEU A 25 -0.27 0.33 10.05
CA LEU A 25 -0.67 1.67 9.63
C LEU A 25 -1.78 1.56 8.60
N VAL A 26 -2.58 2.60 8.48
CA VAL A 26 -3.69 2.70 7.51
C VAL A 26 -3.80 4.12 7.00
N GLY A 27 -3.98 4.25 5.69
CA GLY A 27 -4.32 5.50 5.04
C GLY A 27 -5.37 5.28 3.96
N ILE A 28 -5.95 6.36 3.47
CA ILE A 28 -6.98 6.33 2.41
C ILE A 28 -6.53 7.21 1.27
N ALA A 29 -6.49 6.64 0.07
CA ALA A 29 -6.24 7.37 -1.17
C ALA A 29 -7.52 7.51 -1.99
N SER A 30 -7.66 8.64 -2.69
CA SER A 30 -8.74 8.87 -3.64
C SER A 30 -8.50 8.08 -4.93
N ALA A 31 -9.50 7.32 -5.37
CA ALA A 31 -9.42 6.62 -6.65
C ALA A 31 -9.35 7.60 -7.83
N ASP A 32 -10.01 8.75 -7.75
CA ASP A 32 -10.00 9.76 -8.81
C ASP A 32 -8.60 10.36 -8.98
N VAL A 33 -7.88 10.62 -7.89
CA VAL A 33 -6.49 11.10 -7.94
C VAL A 33 -5.57 10.04 -8.53
N LEU A 34 -5.68 8.79 -8.08
CA LEU A 34 -4.89 7.67 -8.60
C LEU A 34 -5.14 7.41 -10.10
N ASN A 35 -6.37 7.60 -10.57
CA ASN A 35 -6.72 7.46 -11.99
C ASN A 35 -6.17 8.62 -12.82
N ALA A 36 -6.18 9.84 -12.29
CA ALA A 36 -5.72 11.03 -12.99
C ALA A 36 -4.18 11.09 -13.12
N PHE A 37 -3.46 10.53 -12.15
CA PHE A 37 -2.01 10.61 -12.06
C PHE A 37 -1.35 9.22 -11.94
N PRO A 38 -1.42 8.38 -13.00
CA PRO A 38 -0.81 7.06 -12.97
C PRO A 38 0.73 7.18 -12.85
N PRO A 39 1.38 6.30 -12.08
CA PRO A 39 2.83 6.29 -11.92
C PRO A 39 3.62 6.19 -13.23
N ASP A 40 3.10 5.43 -14.17
CA ASP A 40 3.63 5.27 -15.52
C ASP A 40 2.46 5.34 -16.52
N PRO A 41 2.30 6.45 -17.26
CA PRO A 41 1.20 6.58 -18.21
C PRO A 41 1.20 5.52 -19.32
N LYS A 42 2.35 4.93 -19.63
CA LYS A 42 2.47 3.86 -20.62
C LYS A 42 1.96 2.52 -20.07
N TYR A 43 2.08 2.32 -18.76
CA TYR A 43 1.64 1.11 -18.05
C TYR A 43 0.80 1.53 -16.84
N PRO A 44 -0.38 2.09 -17.04
CA PRO A 44 -1.17 2.68 -15.96
C PRO A 44 -1.61 1.61 -14.96
N GLN A 45 -1.26 1.82 -13.71
CA GLN A 45 -1.65 0.99 -12.58
C GLN A 45 -2.72 1.73 -11.78
N THR A 46 -3.92 1.82 -12.37
CA THR A 46 -5.02 2.65 -11.87
C THR A 46 -6.19 1.82 -11.38
N PRO A 47 -6.95 2.28 -10.36
CA PRO A 47 -8.12 1.60 -9.84
C PRO A 47 -9.21 1.30 -10.89
N ASP A 48 -9.44 2.23 -11.84
CA ASP A 48 -10.48 2.11 -12.88
C ASP A 48 -10.22 0.95 -13.85
N ARG A 49 -8.97 0.56 -14.07
CA ARG A 49 -8.63 -0.64 -14.84
C ARG A 49 -9.12 -1.93 -14.18
N ILE A 50 -9.32 -1.91 -12.87
CA ILE A 50 -9.78 -3.05 -12.10
C ILE A 50 -11.29 -3.01 -11.97
N SER A 51 -11.84 -1.87 -11.55
CA SER A 51 -13.29 -1.62 -11.50
C SER A 51 -13.58 -0.11 -11.61
N PRO A 52 -14.49 0.29 -12.51
CA PRO A 52 -14.86 1.68 -12.70
C PRO A 52 -15.70 2.25 -11.55
N HIS A 53 -16.10 1.42 -10.59
CA HIS A 53 -16.95 1.82 -9.45
C HIS A 53 -16.15 2.17 -8.19
N VAL A 54 -14.84 1.95 -8.20
CA VAL A 54 -13.97 2.27 -7.07
C VAL A 54 -13.94 3.77 -6.83
N LYS A 55 -14.17 4.17 -5.57
CA LYS A 55 -14.11 5.56 -5.11
C LYS A 55 -12.92 5.82 -4.20
N SER A 56 -12.57 4.84 -3.38
CA SER A 56 -11.47 4.97 -2.44
C SER A 56 -10.63 3.70 -2.39
N VAL A 57 -9.37 3.86 -2.04
CA VAL A 57 -8.44 2.76 -1.76
C VAL A 57 -7.96 2.88 -0.33
N VAL A 58 -8.31 1.91 0.51
CA VAL A 58 -7.80 1.82 1.89
C VAL A 58 -6.46 1.10 1.84
N VAL A 59 -5.40 1.82 2.12
CA VAL A 59 -4.03 1.31 2.08
C VAL A 59 -3.64 0.79 3.46
N ILE A 60 -3.26 -0.47 3.51
CA ILE A 60 -2.86 -1.18 4.73
C ILE A 60 -1.36 -1.41 4.71
N VAL A 61 -0.70 -1.14 5.82
CA VAL A 61 0.71 -1.42 6.05
C VAL A 61 0.88 -2.53 7.08
N GLN A 62 1.83 -3.41 6.81
CA GLN A 62 2.38 -4.35 7.79
C GLN A 62 3.89 -4.14 7.88
N HIS A 63 4.41 -3.95 9.09
CA HIS A 63 5.83 -3.72 9.29
C HIS A 63 6.64 -5.02 9.35
N ILE A 64 7.90 -4.93 8.97
CA ILE A 64 8.88 -6.01 9.06
C ILE A 64 9.73 -5.80 10.31
N PRO A 65 9.78 -6.76 11.26
CA PRO A 65 10.59 -6.64 12.46
C PRO A 65 12.09 -6.43 12.15
N ALA A 66 12.70 -5.40 12.73
CA ALA A 66 14.10 -5.07 12.47
C ALA A 66 15.09 -6.20 12.80
N ALA A 67 14.72 -7.09 13.74
CA ALA A 67 15.58 -8.18 14.19
C ALA A 67 15.92 -9.17 13.06
N VAL A 68 15.03 -9.36 12.07
CA VAL A 68 15.29 -10.31 10.97
C VAL A 68 16.47 -9.89 10.10
N PHE A 69 16.70 -8.57 9.95
CA PHE A 69 17.82 -8.03 9.17
C PHE A 69 19.17 -8.10 9.90
N ARG A 70 19.20 -8.55 11.15
CA ARG A 70 20.44 -8.81 11.91
C ARG A 70 20.88 -10.26 11.83
N CYS A 71 20.07 -11.13 11.21
CA CYS A 71 20.40 -12.53 11.03
C CYS A 71 21.50 -12.70 9.97
N LYS A 72 22.45 -13.58 10.22
CA LYS A 72 23.49 -13.93 9.23
C LYS A 72 22.94 -14.77 8.07
N GLN A 73 21.82 -15.43 8.29
CA GLN A 73 21.16 -16.30 7.31
C GLN A 73 19.92 -15.61 6.75
N MET A 74 19.65 -15.80 5.47
CA MET A 74 18.46 -15.24 4.80
C MET A 74 17.16 -15.96 5.15
N VAL A 75 17.21 -17.19 5.69
CA VAL A 75 16.02 -17.99 6.00
C VAL A 75 15.03 -17.28 6.93
N PRO A 76 15.45 -16.60 8.03
CA PRO A 76 14.51 -15.86 8.86
C PRO A 76 13.83 -14.70 8.12
N VAL A 77 14.54 -14.04 7.20
CA VAL A 77 13.97 -12.95 6.37
C VAL A 77 12.91 -13.50 5.44
N GLN A 78 13.22 -14.57 4.68
CA GLN A 78 12.28 -15.23 3.76
C GLN A 78 11.05 -15.78 4.48
N TYR A 79 11.24 -16.39 5.65
CA TYR A 79 10.12 -16.90 6.45
C TYR A 79 9.20 -15.76 6.91
N MET A 80 9.79 -14.67 7.43
CA MET A 80 9.03 -13.51 7.89
C MET A 80 8.27 -12.84 6.75
N ASP A 81 8.90 -12.73 5.57
CA ASP A 81 8.30 -12.24 4.33
C ASP A 81 6.97 -12.98 4.04
N MET A 82 7.04 -14.31 3.95
CA MET A 82 5.84 -15.13 3.70
C MET A 82 4.76 -14.97 4.78
N VAL A 83 5.16 -14.87 6.04
CA VAL A 83 4.20 -14.73 7.16
C VAL A 83 3.51 -13.38 7.13
N ILE A 84 4.26 -12.31 6.89
CA ILE A 84 3.72 -10.94 6.85
C ILE A 84 2.77 -10.78 5.67
N LEU A 85 3.14 -11.24 4.47
CA LEU A 85 2.29 -11.18 3.28
C LEU A 85 0.95 -11.90 3.52
N ARG A 86 0.97 -13.13 4.08
CA ARG A 86 -0.27 -13.85 4.42
C ARG A 86 -1.10 -13.16 5.50
N ARG A 87 -0.44 -12.54 6.50
CA ARG A 87 -1.13 -11.75 7.52
C ARG A 87 -1.82 -10.54 6.88
N MET A 88 -1.14 -9.85 6.00
CA MET A 88 -1.65 -8.68 5.30
C MET A 88 -2.86 -9.03 4.42
N ASP A 89 -2.79 -10.08 3.61
CA ASP A 89 -3.90 -10.56 2.80
C ASP A 89 -5.12 -10.92 3.66
N LYS A 90 -4.89 -11.55 4.82
CA LYS A 90 -5.96 -11.87 5.77
C LYS A 90 -6.63 -10.62 6.36
N VAL A 91 -5.86 -9.60 6.71
CA VAL A 91 -6.38 -8.32 7.23
C VAL A 91 -7.19 -7.62 6.15
N ALA A 92 -6.62 -7.50 4.94
CA ALA A 92 -7.26 -6.86 3.80
C ALA A 92 -8.57 -7.54 3.40
N THR A 93 -8.58 -8.88 3.31
CA THR A 93 -9.79 -9.65 3.00
C THR A 93 -10.89 -9.46 4.06
N LYS A 94 -10.53 -9.49 5.35
CA LYS A 94 -11.48 -9.23 6.43
C LYS A 94 -12.07 -7.82 6.38
N LEU A 95 -11.25 -6.83 6.04
CA LEU A 95 -11.72 -5.46 5.88
C LEU A 95 -12.68 -5.34 4.69
N ALA A 96 -12.35 -5.95 3.54
CA ALA A 96 -13.23 -5.96 2.36
C ALA A 96 -14.59 -6.60 2.69
N MET A 97 -14.60 -7.76 3.36
CA MET A 97 -15.83 -8.44 3.81
C MET A 97 -16.63 -7.57 4.79
N TRP A 98 -15.96 -6.85 5.68
CA TRP A 98 -16.62 -5.95 6.62
C TRP A 98 -17.23 -4.75 5.90
N LEU A 99 -16.55 -4.14 4.93
CA LEU A 99 -17.09 -3.08 4.08
C LEU A 99 -18.34 -3.57 3.34
N GLU A 100 -18.30 -4.74 2.74
CA GLU A 100 -19.44 -5.35 2.05
C GLU A 100 -20.63 -5.57 3.00
N SER A 101 -20.38 -6.09 4.21
CA SER A 101 -21.42 -6.29 5.22
C SER A 101 -22.09 -4.99 5.68
N ASN A 102 -21.41 -3.85 5.51
CA ASN A 102 -21.96 -2.51 5.76
C ASN A 102 -22.56 -1.87 4.48
N GLY A 103 -22.73 -2.65 3.41
CA GLY A 103 -23.36 -2.22 2.17
C GLY A 103 -22.44 -1.44 1.21
N HIS A 104 -21.14 -1.52 1.41
CA HIS A 104 -20.12 -0.91 0.56
C HIS A 104 -19.21 -1.99 -0.02
N PRO A 105 -19.44 -2.41 -1.27
CA PRO A 105 -18.60 -3.42 -1.92
C PRO A 105 -17.12 -3.06 -1.83
N GLY A 106 -16.30 -4.05 -1.52
CA GLY A 106 -14.86 -3.91 -1.45
C GLY A 106 -14.16 -5.19 -1.88
N PHE A 107 -12.99 -5.06 -2.47
CA PHE A 107 -12.16 -6.18 -2.88
C PHE A 107 -10.68 -5.86 -2.73
N VAL A 108 -9.86 -6.88 -2.76
CA VAL A 108 -8.42 -6.79 -2.50
C VAL A 108 -7.65 -7.11 -3.76
N THR A 109 -6.62 -6.34 -4.05
CA THR A 109 -5.52 -6.80 -4.89
C THR A 109 -4.51 -7.48 -3.97
N ALA A 110 -4.09 -8.72 -4.30
CA ALA A 110 -3.15 -9.42 -3.45
C ALA A 110 -1.88 -8.58 -3.23
N ALA A 111 -1.28 -8.75 -2.05
CA ALA A 111 -0.09 -8.01 -1.64
C ALA A 111 1.13 -8.24 -2.57
N GLN A 112 1.15 -9.39 -3.23
CA GLN A 112 2.20 -9.77 -4.17
C GLN A 112 1.59 -10.42 -5.39
N GLU A 113 1.31 -9.63 -6.42
CA GLU A 113 0.72 -10.12 -7.65
C GLU A 113 1.26 -9.40 -8.88
N THR A 114 1.29 -10.10 -10.01
CA THR A 114 1.74 -9.57 -11.30
C THR A 114 0.55 -9.46 -12.25
N ASP A 115 0.37 -8.28 -12.85
CA ASP A 115 -0.60 -8.10 -13.93
C ASP A 115 -0.03 -8.63 -15.26
N TRP A 116 -0.41 -9.86 -15.61
CA TRP A 116 0.03 -10.51 -16.85
C TRP A 116 -0.51 -9.85 -18.13
N ASN A 117 -1.51 -8.98 -18.01
CA ASN A 117 -2.03 -8.19 -19.16
C ASN A 117 -1.12 -7.00 -19.48
N MET A 118 -0.35 -6.53 -18.52
CA MET A 118 0.71 -5.56 -18.79
C MET A 118 1.90 -6.30 -19.37
N LYS A 119 2.25 -6.03 -20.62
CA LYS A 119 3.40 -6.62 -21.32
C LYS A 119 4.75 -6.13 -20.75
N ARG A 120 4.83 -6.06 -19.43
CA ARG A 120 6.01 -5.66 -18.66
C ARG A 120 6.13 -6.52 -17.40
N ALA A 121 7.23 -7.22 -17.26
CA ALA A 121 7.52 -8.07 -16.11
C ALA A 121 7.49 -7.27 -14.80
N SER A 122 6.98 -7.91 -13.76
CA SER A 122 6.97 -7.42 -12.37
C SER A 122 6.10 -6.18 -12.09
N TYR A 123 5.17 -5.81 -12.96
CA TYR A 123 4.14 -4.82 -12.63
C TYR A 123 2.94 -5.51 -12.00
N GLY A 124 2.55 -5.04 -10.82
CA GLY A 124 1.28 -5.41 -10.17
C GLY A 124 0.10 -4.65 -10.77
N TYR A 125 -1.10 -5.00 -10.34
CA TYR A 125 -2.34 -4.29 -10.74
C TYR A 125 -2.32 -2.83 -10.28
N LEU A 126 -1.77 -2.57 -9.10
CA LEU A 126 -1.57 -1.23 -8.55
C LEU A 126 -0.13 -1.07 -8.06
N SER A 127 0.39 0.15 -8.11
CA SER A 127 1.66 0.49 -7.50
C SER A 127 1.48 0.79 -6.02
N THR A 128 1.70 -0.21 -5.17
CA THR A 128 1.47 -0.10 -3.72
C THR A 128 2.27 1.03 -3.07
N ARG A 129 3.46 1.35 -3.59
CA ARG A 129 4.27 2.48 -3.12
C ARG A 129 3.57 3.82 -3.36
N HIS A 130 3.02 4.02 -4.57
CA HIS A 130 2.26 5.23 -4.88
C HIS A 130 0.95 5.29 -4.09
N LEU A 131 0.27 4.16 -3.89
CA LEU A 131 -0.88 4.10 -2.99
C LEU A 131 -0.53 4.62 -1.59
N GLY A 132 0.62 4.19 -1.05
CA GLY A 132 1.06 4.62 0.28
C GLY A 132 1.36 6.12 0.36
N ILE A 133 1.88 6.70 -0.73
CA ILE A 133 2.15 8.15 -0.81
C ILE A 133 0.85 8.94 -0.87
N GLU A 134 -0.06 8.57 -1.78
CA GLU A 134 -1.36 9.22 -1.94
C GLU A 134 -2.26 9.04 -0.71
N ALA A 135 -2.02 8.00 0.09
CA ALA A 135 -2.69 7.76 1.36
C ALA A 135 -1.99 8.43 2.57
N GLY A 136 -1.03 9.34 2.35
CA GLY A 136 -0.37 10.11 3.40
C GLY A 136 0.54 9.30 4.34
N LEU A 137 0.93 8.06 3.97
CA LEU A 137 1.69 7.17 4.85
C LEU A 137 3.19 7.42 4.85
N GLY A 138 3.70 8.16 3.88
CA GLY A 138 5.12 8.45 3.75
C GLY A 138 5.47 9.06 2.40
N ASN A 139 6.74 9.05 2.05
CA ASN A 139 7.23 9.55 0.76
C ASN A 139 8.42 8.74 0.24
N PHE A 140 8.79 8.96 -1.02
CA PHE A 140 9.90 8.21 -1.63
C PHE A 140 11.24 8.57 -0.99
N GLY A 141 12.02 7.53 -0.68
CA GLY A 141 13.44 7.67 -0.42
C GLY A 141 14.27 7.67 -1.71
N LEU A 142 15.59 7.90 -1.57
CA LEU A 142 16.54 7.80 -2.68
C LEU A 142 16.57 6.40 -3.32
N GLU A 143 16.21 5.36 -2.56
CA GLU A 143 16.11 3.97 -3.06
C GLU A 143 14.82 3.69 -3.83
N VAL A 144 14.00 4.73 -4.10
CA VAL A 144 12.72 4.61 -4.83
C VAL A 144 11.72 3.68 -4.13
N ASN A 145 11.86 3.50 -2.82
CA ASN A 145 10.87 2.84 -1.97
C ASN A 145 10.18 3.86 -1.09
N ILE A 146 8.98 3.52 -0.62
CA ILE A 146 8.28 4.36 0.36
C ILE A 146 8.96 4.22 1.73
N LEU A 147 9.13 5.36 2.37
CA LEU A 147 9.57 5.47 3.76
C LEU A 147 8.44 6.04 4.60
N THR A 148 8.10 5.36 5.70
CA THR A 148 7.19 5.89 6.71
C THR A 148 7.98 6.38 7.92
N PRO A 149 7.49 7.39 8.66
CA PRO A 149 8.17 7.87 9.88
C PRO A 149 8.38 6.76 10.92
N GLU A 150 7.41 5.84 11.07
CA GLU A 150 7.42 4.81 12.11
C GLU A 150 8.36 3.65 11.80
N TYR A 151 8.40 3.21 10.54
CA TYR A 151 9.06 1.97 10.17
C TYR A 151 10.17 2.13 9.12
N GLY A 152 10.33 3.34 8.55
CA GLY A 152 11.24 3.55 7.42
C GLY A 152 10.83 2.65 6.25
N PRO A 153 11.79 1.96 5.58
CA PRO A 153 11.51 1.08 4.44
C PRO A 153 11.06 -0.33 4.85
N ARG A 154 10.95 -0.63 6.15
CA ARG A 154 10.67 -1.99 6.66
C ARG A 154 9.18 -2.28 6.71
N LEU A 155 8.54 -2.36 5.56
CA LEU A 155 7.09 -2.53 5.46
C LEU A 155 6.66 -3.20 4.16
N TYR A 156 5.46 -3.75 4.19
CA TYR A 156 4.67 -4.14 3.02
C TYR A 156 3.37 -3.36 3.00
N LEU A 157 2.85 -3.13 1.79
CA LEU A 157 1.60 -2.43 1.56
C LEU A 157 0.66 -3.27 0.69
N THR A 158 -0.64 -3.13 0.95
CA THR A 158 -1.69 -3.60 0.06
C THR A 158 -2.85 -2.62 0.05
N GLY A 159 -3.67 -2.67 -1.00
CA GLY A 159 -4.87 -1.84 -1.14
C GLY A 159 -6.15 -2.65 -1.00
N VAL A 160 -7.12 -2.14 -0.28
CA VAL A 160 -8.52 -2.57 -0.32
C VAL A 160 -9.30 -1.52 -1.10
N LEU A 161 -9.74 -1.88 -2.29
CA LEU A 161 -10.53 -1.01 -3.16
C LEU A 161 -11.99 -1.09 -2.73
N THR A 162 -12.67 0.06 -2.70
CA THR A 162 -14.08 0.09 -2.30
C THR A 162 -14.88 1.13 -3.07
N GLU A 163 -16.18 0.87 -3.21
CA GLU A 163 -17.17 1.82 -3.75
C GLU A 163 -17.62 2.84 -2.70
N ALA A 164 -17.18 2.70 -1.43
CA ALA A 164 -17.41 3.71 -0.42
C ALA A 164 -16.66 4.99 -0.78
N GLU A 165 -17.32 6.13 -0.74
CA GLU A 165 -16.70 7.43 -0.85
C GLU A 165 -16.19 7.84 0.54
N LEU A 166 -14.90 7.73 0.73
CA LEU A 166 -14.22 8.03 1.99
C LEU A 166 -13.35 9.30 1.81
N GLU A 167 -13.26 10.10 2.86
CA GLU A 167 -12.34 11.23 2.88
C GLU A 167 -10.90 10.71 2.77
N ALA A 168 -10.19 11.15 1.73
CA ALA A 168 -8.81 10.75 1.49
C ALA A 168 -7.86 11.51 2.43
N ASP A 169 -6.77 10.85 2.78
CA ASP A 169 -5.67 11.50 3.49
C ASP A 169 -4.87 12.39 2.55
N GLU A 170 -4.33 13.48 3.08
CA GLU A 170 -3.41 14.34 2.34
C GLU A 170 -2.02 13.70 2.25
N PRO A 171 -1.36 13.72 1.08
CA PRO A 171 0.02 13.28 0.96
C PRO A 171 0.95 14.00 1.93
N MET A 172 1.87 13.24 2.53
CA MET A 172 2.80 13.76 3.53
C MET A 172 3.73 14.81 2.93
N GLN A 173 3.78 15.99 3.54
CA GLN A 173 4.62 17.11 3.09
C GLN A 173 6.04 17.04 3.64
N GLU A 174 6.20 16.53 4.87
CA GLU A 174 7.50 16.38 5.50
C GLU A 174 8.27 15.20 4.92
N GLN A 175 9.51 15.43 4.46
CA GLN A 175 10.35 14.39 3.89
C GLN A 175 10.97 13.50 4.98
N VAL A 176 10.70 12.21 4.91
CA VAL A 176 11.30 11.20 5.81
C VAL A 176 12.75 10.90 5.41
N CYS A 177 13.04 10.91 4.12
CA CYS A 177 14.38 10.69 3.60
C CYS A 177 15.25 11.95 3.77
N VAL A 178 16.37 11.83 4.46
CA VAL A 178 17.33 12.96 4.62
C VAL A 178 18.21 13.18 3.37
N GLY A 179 17.94 12.46 2.29
CA GLY A 179 18.59 12.65 1.00
C GLY A 179 20.09 12.30 1.01
N GLU A 180 20.86 13.05 0.25
CA GLU A 180 22.31 12.84 0.06
C GLU A 180 23.10 12.91 1.37
N GLY A 181 22.59 13.57 2.40
CA GLY A 181 23.20 13.60 3.71
C GLY A 181 23.34 12.23 4.40
N CYS A 182 22.56 11.22 3.94
CA CYS A 182 22.65 9.85 4.43
C CYS A 182 23.31 8.91 3.40
N SER A 183 22.79 8.83 2.19
CA SER A 183 23.27 8.03 1.03
C SER A 183 23.56 6.54 1.29
N ARG A 184 23.09 5.97 2.40
CA ARG A 184 23.38 4.58 2.79
C ARG A 184 22.82 3.57 1.80
N CYS A 185 21.64 3.83 1.22
CA CYS A 185 21.00 2.97 0.22
C CYS A 185 21.83 2.94 -1.08
N LEU A 186 22.41 4.08 -1.48
CA LEU A 186 23.27 4.19 -2.65
C LEU A 186 24.52 3.31 -2.48
N HIS A 187 25.23 3.47 -1.36
CA HIS A 187 26.45 2.71 -1.07
C HIS A 187 26.19 1.21 -0.81
N ALA A 188 24.99 0.84 -0.39
CA ALA A 188 24.64 -0.55 -0.11
C ALA A 188 24.16 -1.32 -1.36
N CYS A 189 23.85 -0.65 -2.45
CA CYS A 189 23.35 -1.27 -3.66
C CYS A 189 24.45 -2.02 -4.41
N PRO A 190 24.44 -3.37 -4.47
CA PRO A 190 25.52 -4.12 -5.12
C PRO A 190 25.54 -3.97 -6.65
N GLY A 191 24.44 -3.52 -7.23
CA GLY A 191 24.29 -3.31 -8.67
C GLY A 191 24.45 -1.85 -9.09
N ASP A 192 24.77 -0.95 -8.15
CA ASP A 192 24.85 0.51 -8.38
C ASP A 192 23.64 1.06 -9.15
N ALA A 193 22.45 0.48 -8.87
CA ALA A 193 21.24 0.78 -9.61
C ALA A 193 20.42 1.94 -9.01
N VAL A 194 20.83 2.43 -7.84
CA VAL A 194 20.16 3.51 -7.12
C VAL A 194 20.90 4.81 -7.37
N GLY A 195 20.19 5.86 -7.76
CA GLY A 195 20.77 7.19 -8.00
C GLY A 195 21.09 7.51 -9.46
N HIS A 196 20.78 6.63 -10.40
CA HIS A 196 20.88 6.87 -11.84
C HIS A 196 19.53 7.29 -12.44
N PHE A 197 18.83 8.19 -11.78
CA PHE A 197 17.58 8.78 -12.27
C PHE A 197 17.89 10.22 -12.73
N ASP A 198 18.20 10.36 -14.01
CA ASP A 198 18.25 11.64 -14.73
C ASP A 198 16.81 12.09 -15.07
#